data_7ff7dc10cf79e9fbb77223f2a1077e0e
#
_entry.id   7ff7dc10cf79e9fbb77223f2a1077e0e
#
_cell.length_a   1.000
_cell.length_b   1.000
_cell.length_c   1.000
_cell.angle_alpha   90.00
_cell.angle_beta   90.00
_cell.angle_gamma   90.00
#
_symmetry.space_group_name_H-M   'P 1'
#
loop_
_entity.id
_entity.type
_entity.pdbx_description
1 polymer ?
#
loop_
_entity_poly.entity_id
_entity_poly.type
_entity_poly.pdbx_seq_one_letter_code
_entity_poly.pdbx_strand_id
1 'polypeptide(L)'
;MNSKMIRCALLAAMALLAAACLGKDDFKNEYNTHLHIRFEPDSYYMWGDFLDAFFDGGKDTVSFNPTFSIGPVYHFAKLEGDESFLGGFALARGKDTDASASRKPSRFAVFDENVGNQKSMAYAVFHDTTAALMPEYPIRIAVPNDLSSCTPESMYVQNVQAVVQAAVHGVGLAGGPFQADDYLLLTVTGLLGGKVTGSKEVKLVDGTSYIHEWTEVELTSLGQVDALNLHLASSRADFPLYCCLDDMGYHYIEVYQ
;
A
#
# COMPACT_ATOMS: atom_id res chain seq x y z
N MET A 1 -27.48 69.17 -20.53
CA MET A 1 -27.57 67.94 -19.77
C MET A 1 -27.60 68.28 -18.28
N ASN A 2 -28.64 67.87 -17.56
CA ASN A 2 -28.97 68.43 -16.24
C ASN A 2 -28.03 67.82 -15.20
N SER A 3 -27.38 68.63 -14.37
CA SER A 3 -26.41 68.23 -13.29
C SER A 3 -26.94 67.09 -12.38
N LYS A 4 -28.25 67.01 -12.22
CA LYS A 4 -28.91 65.92 -11.49
C LYS A 4 -28.81 64.55 -12.18
N MET A 5 -28.88 64.51 -13.51
CA MET A 5 -28.75 63.27 -14.29
C MET A 5 -27.33 62.72 -14.26
N ILE A 6 -26.32 63.58 -14.24
CA ILE A 6 -24.93 63.21 -14.16
C ILE A 6 -24.63 62.60 -12.77
N ARG A 7 -25.21 63.17 -11.71
CA ARG A 7 -25.02 62.59 -10.31
C ARG A 7 -25.71 61.22 -10.16
N CYS A 8 -26.89 61.06 -10.74
CA CYS A 8 -27.57 59.75 -10.70
C CYS A 8 -26.82 58.68 -11.53
N ALA A 9 -26.25 59.04 -12.67
CA ALA A 9 -25.47 58.12 -13.48
C ALA A 9 -24.15 57.71 -12.80
N LEU A 10 -23.49 58.67 -12.11
CA LEU A 10 -22.27 58.38 -11.32
C LEU A 10 -22.56 57.50 -10.11
N LEU A 11 -23.67 57.70 -9.40
CA LEU A 11 -24.08 56.85 -8.28
C LEU A 11 -24.46 55.43 -8.73
N ALA A 12 -25.15 55.30 -9.86
CA ALA A 12 -25.48 54.01 -10.45
C ALA A 12 -24.22 53.24 -10.93
N ALA A 13 -23.23 53.93 -11.49
CA ALA A 13 -21.96 53.33 -11.90
C ALA A 13 -21.12 52.90 -10.70
N MET A 14 -21.10 53.68 -9.61
CA MET A 14 -20.42 53.26 -8.37
C MET A 14 -21.12 52.08 -7.68
N ALA A 15 -22.45 52.01 -7.73
CA ALA A 15 -23.18 50.86 -7.17
C ALA A 15 -22.97 49.60 -8.01
N LEU A 16 -22.82 49.68 -9.32
CA LEU A 16 -22.48 48.59 -10.20
C LEU A 16 -21.02 48.12 -10.01
N LEU A 17 -20.08 49.03 -9.77
CA LEU A 17 -18.70 48.72 -9.45
C LEU A 17 -18.58 48.06 -8.06
N ALA A 18 -19.34 48.52 -7.06
CA ALA A 18 -19.39 47.91 -5.76
C ALA A 18 -20.04 46.50 -5.77
N ALA A 19 -21.05 46.28 -6.61
CA ALA A 19 -21.64 44.96 -6.80
C ALA A 19 -20.72 43.99 -7.56
N ALA A 20 -19.86 44.50 -8.45
CA ALA A 20 -18.86 43.71 -9.14
C ALA A 20 -17.67 43.29 -8.22
N CYS A 21 -17.40 44.11 -7.18
CA CYS A 21 -16.41 43.78 -6.14
C CYS A 21 -16.96 42.89 -5.01
N LEU A 22 -18.30 42.63 -5.01
CA LEU A 22 -18.94 41.67 -4.11
C LEU A 22 -19.16 40.29 -4.78
N GLY A 23 -18.44 40.01 -5.85
CA GLY A 23 -18.21 38.63 -6.22
C GLY A 23 -17.63 37.98 -4.99
N LYS A 24 -18.37 37.05 -4.39
CA LYS A 24 -17.78 36.10 -3.45
C LYS A 24 -16.63 35.46 -4.22
N ASP A 25 -15.43 35.97 -4.01
CA ASP A 25 -14.25 35.15 -4.18
C ASP A 25 -14.44 34.05 -3.15
N ASP A 26 -15.01 32.94 -3.57
CA ASP A 26 -14.92 31.69 -2.84
C ASP A 26 -13.42 31.38 -2.81
N PHE A 27 -12.71 31.91 -1.82
CA PHE A 27 -11.35 31.56 -1.54
C PHE A 27 -11.39 30.09 -1.11
N LYS A 28 -11.21 29.21 -2.08
CA LYS A 28 -10.95 27.82 -1.80
C LYS A 28 -9.50 27.73 -1.35
N ASN A 29 -9.32 27.48 -0.08
CA ASN A 29 -8.00 27.14 0.44
C ASN A 29 -7.75 25.67 0.10
N GLU A 30 -6.82 25.42 -0.80
CA GLU A 30 -6.37 24.07 -1.14
C GLU A 30 -5.12 23.75 -0.32
N TYR A 31 -5.19 22.67 0.44
CA TYR A 31 -4.07 22.16 1.19
C TYR A 31 -3.64 20.81 0.62
N ASN A 32 -2.37 20.72 0.22
CA ASN A 32 -1.76 19.45 -0.14
C ASN A 32 -1.32 18.74 1.13
N THR A 33 -1.92 17.60 1.41
CA THR A 33 -1.58 16.77 2.56
C THR A 33 -0.86 15.52 2.07
N HIS A 34 0.37 15.33 2.53
CA HIS A 34 1.17 14.15 2.29
C HIS A 34 1.17 13.28 3.54
N LEU A 35 0.86 12.01 3.38
CA LEU A 35 0.81 11.04 4.46
C LEU A 35 1.69 9.84 4.14
N HIS A 36 2.37 9.36 5.16
CA HIS A 36 3.11 8.11 5.14
C HIS A 36 2.48 7.12 6.11
N ILE A 37 2.07 5.98 5.61
CA ILE A 37 1.49 4.91 6.40
C ILE A 37 2.55 3.84 6.62
N ARG A 38 2.92 3.70 7.87
CA ARG A 38 3.65 2.55 8.37
C ARG A 38 2.64 1.55 8.90
N PHE A 39 2.86 0.27 8.68
CA PHE A 39 1.96 -0.78 9.15
C PHE A 39 2.11 -1.06 10.65
N GLU A 40 2.34 -0.03 11.43
CA GLU A 40 2.46 -0.09 12.88
C GLU A 40 1.06 0.03 13.49
N PRO A 41 0.59 -0.96 14.24
CA PRO A 41 -0.72 -0.88 14.88
C PRO A 41 -0.73 0.18 15.99
N ASP A 42 -1.80 0.98 16.03
CA ASP A 42 -1.97 2.09 16.98
C ASP A 42 -2.03 1.66 18.45
N SER A 43 -2.25 0.37 18.75
CA SER A 43 -2.35 -0.11 20.11
C SER A 43 -1.30 -1.15 20.45
N TYR A 44 -0.60 -0.94 21.55
CA TYR A 44 0.35 -1.90 22.13
C TYR A 44 -0.26 -3.27 22.43
N TYR A 45 -1.57 -3.37 22.58
CA TYR A 45 -2.27 -4.63 22.83
C TYR A 45 -2.31 -5.55 21.60
N MET A 46 -2.12 -5.00 20.40
CA MET A 46 -1.99 -5.78 19.18
C MET A 46 -0.58 -6.36 19.01
N TRP A 47 0.37 -5.98 19.87
CA TRP A 47 1.77 -6.37 19.78
C TRP A 47 2.11 -7.67 20.51
N GLY A 48 1.18 -8.45 20.97
CA GLY A 48 1.46 -9.75 21.56
C GLY A 48 2.70 -10.41 20.93
N ASP A 49 3.08 -11.58 21.19
CA ASP A 49 4.28 -12.24 20.66
C ASP A 49 4.25 -12.41 19.12
N PHE A 50 4.21 -11.29 18.40
CA PHE A 50 4.06 -11.16 16.94
C PHE A 50 5.20 -11.74 16.11
N LEU A 51 6.26 -12.24 16.72
CA LEU A 51 7.40 -12.72 15.94
C LEU A 51 7.03 -13.83 14.97
N ASP A 52 5.97 -14.58 15.30
CA ASP A 52 5.44 -15.63 14.46
C ASP A 52 3.93 -15.82 14.70
N ALA A 53 3.18 -14.76 15.00
CA ALA A 53 1.77 -14.88 15.30
C ALA A 53 0.92 -14.06 14.35
N PHE A 54 -0.14 -14.65 13.89
CA PHE A 54 -1.26 -13.98 13.30
C PHE A 54 -2.38 -13.89 14.32
N PHE A 55 -3.29 -13.00 14.09
CA PHE A 55 -4.54 -12.99 14.82
C PHE A 55 -5.51 -13.97 14.16
N ASP A 56 -6.08 -14.85 14.94
CA ASP A 56 -7.12 -15.75 14.49
C ASP A 56 -8.47 -15.05 14.52
N GLY A 57 -8.69 -14.14 13.64
CA GLY A 57 -9.97 -13.45 13.51
C GLY A 57 -10.59 -13.65 12.16
N GLY A 58 -9.86 -14.25 11.26
CA GLY A 58 -10.36 -14.43 9.93
C GLY A 58 -10.23 -13.18 9.07
N LYS A 59 -11.18 -12.61 8.52
CA LYS A 59 -11.16 -11.68 7.39
C LYS A 59 -11.38 -10.24 7.82
N ASP A 60 -10.57 -9.75 8.75
CA ASP A 60 -10.75 -8.41 9.25
C ASP A 60 -10.05 -7.37 8.36
N THR A 61 -10.64 -6.18 8.30
CA THR A 61 -9.98 -5.00 7.77
C THR A 61 -9.31 -4.26 8.91
N VAL A 62 -8.03 -3.96 8.77
CA VAL A 62 -7.27 -3.19 9.76
C VAL A 62 -7.09 -1.76 9.25
N SER A 63 -7.47 -0.80 10.09
CA SER A 63 -7.27 0.63 9.83
C SER A 63 -6.05 1.13 10.60
N PHE A 64 -5.15 1.84 9.93
CA PHE A 64 -3.92 2.39 10.51
C PHE A 64 -4.04 3.87 10.86
N ASN A 65 -4.98 4.53 10.25
CA ASN A 65 -5.46 5.85 10.61
C ASN A 65 -6.88 6.01 10.04
N PRO A 66 -7.56 7.15 10.24
CA PRO A 66 -8.91 7.32 9.70
C PRO A 66 -9.03 7.18 8.18
N THR A 67 -7.92 7.25 7.47
CA THR A 67 -7.89 7.37 6.01
C THR A 67 -7.32 6.15 5.28
N PHE A 68 -6.75 5.19 6.01
CA PHE A 68 -6.06 4.07 5.39
C PHE A 68 -6.44 2.74 6.04
N SER A 69 -6.76 1.77 5.23
CA SER A 69 -7.02 0.41 5.68
C SER A 69 -6.54 -0.63 4.69
N ILE A 70 -6.17 -1.78 5.20
CA ILE A 70 -5.87 -2.96 4.41
C ILE A 70 -6.79 -4.11 4.81
N GLY A 71 -7.07 -4.99 3.88
CA GLY A 71 -7.87 -6.17 4.19
C GLY A 71 -7.95 -7.14 3.00
N PRO A 72 -8.24 -8.39 3.26
CA PRO A 72 -8.38 -8.97 4.58
C PRO A 72 -7.04 -9.14 5.29
N VAL A 73 -7.02 -8.93 6.57
CA VAL A 73 -5.88 -9.24 7.44
C VAL A 73 -6.22 -10.50 8.22
N TYR A 74 -5.34 -11.48 8.15
CA TYR A 74 -5.46 -12.71 8.89
C TYR A 74 -4.73 -12.58 10.23
N HIS A 75 -5.41 -12.95 11.27
CA HIS A 75 -4.92 -12.92 12.63
C HIS A 75 -4.87 -14.34 13.18
N PHE A 76 -3.70 -14.83 13.53
CA PHE A 76 -3.49 -16.16 14.11
C PHE A 76 -2.79 -16.03 15.45
N ALA A 77 -3.16 -16.86 16.40
CA ALA A 77 -2.54 -16.85 17.70
C ALA A 77 -1.09 -17.38 17.67
N LYS A 78 -0.75 -18.24 16.72
CA LYS A 78 0.56 -18.85 16.59
C LYS A 78 0.75 -19.51 15.23
N LEU A 79 1.96 -19.38 14.67
CA LEU A 79 2.31 -19.86 13.33
C LEU A 79 3.03 -21.20 13.28
N GLU A 80 2.95 -22.00 14.28
CA GLU A 80 3.56 -23.32 14.19
C GLU A 80 2.83 -24.19 13.17
N GLY A 81 3.47 -24.43 12.04
CA GLY A 81 2.98 -25.32 11.00
C GLY A 81 1.83 -24.75 10.18
N ASP A 82 1.87 -23.47 9.92
CA ASP A 82 0.78 -22.79 9.29
C ASP A 82 0.56 -23.17 7.82
N GLU A 83 -0.48 -23.93 7.59
CA GLU A 83 -1.08 -24.18 6.28
C GLU A 83 -2.32 -23.32 6.07
N SER A 84 -2.69 -22.47 7.02
CA SER A 84 -3.98 -21.76 7.05
C SER A 84 -3.93 -20.32 6.54
N PHE A 85 -2.76 -19.75 6.21
CA PHE A 85 -2.67 -18.44 5.59
C PHE A 85 -3.11 -18.51 4.13
N LEU A 86 -4.38 -18.33 3.91
CA LEU A 86 -5.04 -18.57 2.63
C LEU A 86 -4.89 -17.42 1.62
N GLY A 87 -4.18 -16.35 1.99
CA GLY A 87 -3.98 -15.16 1.17
C GLY A 87 -4.45 -13.88 1.86
N GLY A 88 -4.03 -12.73 1.35
CA GLY A 88 -4.27 -11.42 1.95
C GLY A 88 -3.08 -10.90 2.72
N PHE A 89 -3.31 -10.26 3.86
CA PHE A 89 -2.27 -9.58 4.62
C PHE A 89 -2.06 -10.19 5.99
N ALA A 90 -0.82 -10.13 6.48
CA ALA A 90 -0.48 -10.35 7.87
C ALA A 90 0.45 -9.23 8.34
N LEU A 91 0.32 -8.79 9.58
CA LEU A 91 1.27 -7.86 10.17
C LEU A 91 2.40 -8.64 10.81
N ALA A 92 3.63 -8.26 10.54
CA ALA A 92 4.82 -8.96 11.01
C ALA A 92 5.92 -7.99 11.45
N ARG A 93 6.86 -8.49 12.24
CA ARG A 93 8.06 -7.76 12.70
C ARG A 93 9.30 -8.65 12.77
N GLY A 94 9.21 -9.87 12.30
CA GLY A 94 10.32 -10.79 12.24
C GLY A 94 11.29 -10.42 11.12
N LYS A 95 12.58 -10.66 11.30
CA LYS A 95 13.60 -10.55 10.26
C LYS A 95 14.49 -11.79 10.26
N ASP A 96 14.90 -12.21 9.08
CA ASP A 96 15.82 -13.34 8.93
C ASP A 96 16.55 -13.23 7.60
N THR A 97 17.87 -12.99 7.64
CA THR A 97 18.73 -12.90 6.46
C THR A 97 19.44 -14.22 6.13
N ASP A 98 19.17 -15.28 6.91
CA ASP A 98 19.71 -16.61 6.61
C ASP A 98 18.82 -17.35 5.60
N ALA A 99 19.21 -17.31 4.33
CA ALA A 99 18.54 -18.05 3.26
C ALA A 99 19.17 -19.42 3.01
N SER A 100 20.04 -19.95 3.90
CA SER A 100 20.68 -21.25 3.68
C SER A 100 19.65 -22.39 3.52
N ALA A 101 19.96 -23.38 2.71
CA ALA A 101 19.05 -24.50 2.42
C ALA A 101 18.65 -25.30 3.66
N SER A 102 19.44 -25.25 4.73
CA SER A 102 19.16 -25.92 6.01
C SER A 102 18.27 -25.12 6.96
N ARG A 103 18.08 -23.83 6.69
CA ARG A 103 17.21 -22.96 7.49
C ARG A 103 15.74 -23.34 7.27
N LYS A 104 14.95 -23.35 8.34
CA LYS A 104 13.50 -23.51 8.20
C LYS A 104 12.94 -22.28 7.47
N PRO A 105 12.19 -22.45 6.36
CA PRO A 105 11.61 -21.32 5.65
C PRO A 105 10.69 -20.48 6.54
N SER A 106 10.86 -19.16 6.51
CA SER A 106 9.96 -18.22 7.17
C SER A 106 9.19 -17.42 6.12
N ARG A 107 7.87 -17.51 6.16
CA ARG A 107 6.96 -16.76 5.28
C ARG A 107 6.67 -15.36 5.80
N PHE A 108 7.09 -15.05 7.02
CA PHE A 108 6.74 -13.82 7.73
C PHE A 108 7.94 -12.99 8.14
N ALA A 109 9.14 -13.55 8.13
CA ALA A 109 10.35 -12.81 8.38
C ALA A 109 10.80 -12.09 7.10
N VAL A 110 10.94 -10.76 7.17
CA VAL A 110 11.53 -9.99 6.09
C VAL A 110 12.99 -10.38 5.88
N PHE A 111 13.42 -10.47 4.65
CA PHE A 111 14.82 -10.73 4.29
C PHE A 111 15.62 -9.44 4.28
N ASP A 112 15.77 -8.83 5.47
CA ASP A 112 16.50 -7.59 5.67
C ASP A 112 17.12 -7.56 7.08
N GLU A 113 18.16 -6.78 7.27
CA GLU A 113 18.76 -6.52 8.59
C GLU A 113 17.86 -5.60 9.44
N ASN A 114 16.95 -4.86 8.81
CA ASN A 114 15.97 -4.01 9.46
C ASN A 114 14.59 -4.65 9.40
N VAL A 115 13.81 -4.51 10.47
CA VAL A 115 12.44 -5.02 10.52
C VAL A 115 11.59 -4.34 9.45
N GLY A 116 11.59 -3.02 9.39
CA GLY A 116 10.84 -2.25 8.41
C GLY A 116 11.66 -1.12 7.81
N ASN A 117 11.11 -0.45 6.80
CA ASN A 117 11.74 0.69 6.18
C ASN A 117 11.88 1.83 7.19
N GLN A 118 12.98 2.60 7.11
CA GLN A 118 13.24 3.76 7.95
C GLN A 118 13.00 3.56 9.47
N LYS A 119 13.34 2.38 10.00
CA LYS A 119 13.16 1.98 11.41
C LYS A 119 11.71 1.73 11.82
N SER A 120 10.82 1.46 10.88
CA SER A 120 9.51 0.90 11.20
C SER A 120 9.67 -0.37 12.03
N MET A 121 8.78 -0.56 13.00
CA MET A 121 8.83 -1.72 13.90
C MET A 121 7.96 -2.89 13.42
N ALA A 122 7.18 -2.67 12.36
CA ALA A 122 6.32 -3.67 11.75
C ALA A 122 6.14 -3.38 10.26
N TYR A 123 5.67 -4.36 9.55
CA TYR A 123 5.36 -4.29 8.12
C TYR A 123 4.19 -5.23 7.81
N ALA A 124 3.58 -5.06 6.65
CA ALA A 124 2.60 -6.01 6.14
C ALA A 124 3.28 -7.08 5.29
N VAL A 125 2.94 -8.34 5.52
CA VAL A 125 3.24 -9.44 4.61
C VAL A 125 2.03 -9.65 3.73
N PHE A 126 2.20 -9.55 2.43
CA PHE A 126 1.20 -9.90 1.45
C PHE A 126 1.45 -11.31 0.92
N HIS A 127 0.41 -12.12 0.91
CA HIS A 127 0.39 -13.43 0.27
C HIS A 127 -0.70 -13.45 -0.79
N ASP A 128 -0.30 -13.64 -2.03
CA ASP A 128 -1.24 -13.89 -3.12
C ASP A 128 -1.47 -15.40 -3.26
N THR A 129 -2.72 -15.76 -3.40
CA THR A 129 -3.10 -17.14 -3.68
C THR A 129 -4.05 -17.17 -4.85
N THR A 130 -3.75 -18.04 -5.80
CA THR A 130 -4.64 -18.32 -6.93
C THR A 130 -5.88 -19.10 -6.53
N ALA A 131 -5.97 -19.53 -5.26
CA ALA A 131 -7.16 -20.16 -4.74
C ALA A 131 -8.31 -19.17 -4.75
N ALA A 132 -9.38 -19.49 -5.44
CA ALA A 132 -10.56 -18.67 -5.74
C ALA A 132 -11.37 -18.15 -4.54
N LEU A 133 -10.78 -18.12 -3.35
CA LEU A 133 -11.44 -17.72 -2.13
C LEU A 133 -11.51 -16.21 -1.91
N MET A 134 -10.59 -15.45 -2.56
CA MET A 134 -10.53 -14.01 -2.43
C MET A 134 -9.99 -13.38 -3.73
N PRO A 135 -10.86 -12.97 -4.64
CA PRO A 135 -10.45 -12.47 -5.97
C PRO A 135 -9.76 -11.10 -5.93
N GLU A 136 -9.78 -10.40 -4.80
CA GLU A 136 -9.25 -9.06 -4.67
C GLU A 136 -8.66 -8.84 -3.27
N TYR A 137 -7.47 -8.27 -3.22
CA TYR A 137 -6.78 -7.86 -1.99
C TYR A 137 -6.59 -6.33 -1.97
N PRO A 138 -7.68 -5.57 -1.79
CA PRO A 138 -7.57 -4.12 -1.88
C PRO A 138 -6.89 -3.52 -0.65
N ILE A 139 -5.92 -2.66 -0.90
CA ILE A 139 -5.54 -1.63 0.04
C ILE A 139 -6.50 -0.48 -0.21
N ARG A 140 -7.42 -0.24 0.70
CA ARG A 140 -8.40 0.84 0.59
C ARG A 140 -7.85 2.10 1.22
N ILE A 141 -8.01 3.19 0.52
CA ILE A 141 -7.64 4.51 0.98
C ILE A 141 -8.93 5.30 1.14
N ALA A 142 -9.44 5.36 2.38
CA ALA A 142 -10.55 6.22 2.71
C ALA A 142 -10.01 7.61 3.00
N VAL A 143 -10.34 8.58 2.16
CA VAL A 143 -9.87 9.96 2.31
C VAL A 143 -10.81 10.74 3.23
N PRO A 144 -10.33 11.58 4.16
CA PRO A 144 -11.20 12.37 5.03
C PRO A 144 -12.01 13.41 4.25
N ASN A 145 -13.12 13.86 4.86
CA ASN A 145 -13.86 15.04 4.41
C ASN A 145 -14.44 14.98 2.99
N ASP A 146 -15.11 13.89 2.64
CA ASP A 146 -15.75 13.69 1.33
C ASP A 146 -14.82 13.71 0.11
N LEU A 147 -13.51 13.67 0.33
CA LEU A 147 -12.57 13.41 -0.74
C LEU A 147 -12.73 11.93 -1.15
N SER A 148 -12.96 11.72 -2.43
CA SER A 148 -13.24 10.37 -2.96
C SER A 148 -12.01 9.64 -3.46
N SER A 149 -10.85 10.32 -3.46
CA SER A 149 -9.61 9.76 -4.03
C SER A 149 -8.36 10.44 -3.49
N CYS A 150 -7.25 9.74 -3.58
CA CYS A 150 -5.91 10.27 -3.32
C CYS A 150 -4.98 9.88 -4.47
N THR A 151 -3.76 10.41 -4.49
CA THR A 151 -2.70 9.95 -5.40
C THR A 151 -1.66 9.20 -4.57
N PRO A 152 -1.44 7.90 -4.81
CA PRO A 152 -0.35 7.17 -4.18
C PRO A 152 0.98 7.69 -4.73
N GLU A 153 1.95 7.89 -3.85
CA GLU A 153 3.27 8.40 -4.21
C GLU A 153 4.29 7.28 -4.32
N SER A 154 4.40 6.49 -3.27
CA SER A 154 5.32 5.36 -3.23
C SER A 154 4.88 4.31 -2.21
N MET A 155 5.49 3.15 -2.27
CA MET A 155 5.53 2.16 -1.20
C MET A 155 6.88 1.46 -1.21
N TYR A 156 7.29 0.94 -0.06
CA TYR A 156 8.48 0.11 0.02
C TYR A 156 8.11 -1.37 -0.01
N VAL A 157 8.91 -2.13 -0.74
CA VAL A 157 8.74 -3.58 -0.91
C VAL A 157 10.01 -4.32 -0.56
N GLN A 158 9.86 -5.55 -0.07
CA GLN A 158 10.96 -6.45 0.22
C GLN A 158 10.51 -7.91 0.10
N ASN A 159 11.44 -8.83 -0.04
CA ASN A 159 11.18 -10.26 0.00
C ASN A 159 11.03 -10.78 1.44
N VAL A 160 10.23 -11.83 1.63
CA VAL A 160 10.33 -12.67 2.82
C VAL A 160 11.48 -13.66 2.68
N GLN A 161 12.00 -14.15 3.80
CA GLN A 161 13.12 -15.12 3.83
C GLN A 161 12.83 -16.37 3.00
N ALA A 162 11.62 -16.92 3.07
CA ALA A 162 11.25 -18.12 2.32
C ALA A 162 11.30 -17.94 0.80
N VAL A 163 10.99 -16.75 0.30
CA VAL A 163 11.06 -16.38 -1.14
C VAL A 163 12.52 -16.42 -1.60
N VAL A 164 13.41 -15.77 -0.85
CA VAL A 164 14.85 -15.76 -1.20
C VAL A 164 15.45 -17.15 -1.12
N GLN A 165 15.11 -17.90 -0.08
CA GLN A 165 15.58 -19.28 0.08
C GLN A 165 15.11 -20.19 -1.08
N ALA A 166 13.84 -20.06 -1.49
CA ALA A 166 13.30 -20.80 -2.63
C ALA A 166 14.01 -20.42 -3.94
N ALA A 167 14.22 -19.13 -4.18
CA ALA A 167 14.90 -18.65 -5.38
C ALA A 167 16.36 -19.12 -5.45
N VAL A 168 17.12 -18.97 -4.36
CA VAL A 168 18.57 -19.21 -4.33
C VAL A 168 18.91 -20.70 -4.24
N HIS A 169 18.14 -21.47 -3.46
CA HIS A 169 18.45 -22.87 -3.16
C HIS A 169 17.39 -23.87 -3.65
N GLY A 170 16.28 -23.39 -4.20
CA GLY A 170 15.20 -24.25 -4.68
C GLY A 170 14.44 -24.95 -3.55
N VAL A 171 14.48 -24.44 -2.33
CA VAL A 171 13.79 -25.06 -1.20
C VAL A 171 12.28 -25.04 -1.44
N GLY A 172 11.68 -26.23 -1.43
CA GLY A 172 10.27 -26.41 -1.73
C GLY A 172 9.92 -26.45 -3.23
N LEU A 173 10.89 -26.26 -4.12
CA LEU A 173 10.67 -26.25 -5.56
C LEU A 173 11.06 -27.58 -6.22
N ALA A 174 10.20 -28.10 -7.07
CA ALA A 174 10.47 -29.35 -7.80
C ALA A 174 11.63 -29.23 -8.81
N GLY A 175 11.84 -28.04 -9.38
CA GLY A 175 12.84 -27.75 -10.42
C GLY A 175 14.17 -27.19 -9.86
N GLY A 176 14.38 -27.16 -8.55
CA GLY A 176 15.58 -26.56 -7.94
C GLY A 176 15.57 -25.04 -7.97
N PRO A 177 16.72 -24.35 -7.76
CA PRO A 177 16.80 -22.90 -7.70
C PRO A 177 16.40 -22.20 -9.00
N PHE A 178 16.07 -20.91 -8.91
CA PHE A 178 15.72 -20.09 -10.06
C PHE A 178 16.85 -20.01 -11.08
N GLN A 179 16.46 -19.93 -12.34
CA GLN A 179 17.34 -19.76 -13.50
C GLN A 179 17.13 -18.35 -14.09
N ALA A 180 17.89 -18.02 -15.13
CA ALA A 180 17.92 -16.67 -15.69
C ALA A 180 16.56 -16.12 -16.14
N ASP A 181 15.65 -16.99 -16.58
CA ASP A 181 14.32 -16.60 -17.08
C ASP A 181 13.21 -16.68 -16.01
N ASP A 182 13.56 -17.11 -14.80
CA ASP A 182 12.59 -17.19 -13.70
C ASP A 182 12.37 -15.83 -13.06
N TYR A 183 11.16 -15.61 -12.52
CA TYR A 183 10.81 -14.36 -11.85
C TYR A 183 9.75 -14.53 -10.76
N LEU A 184 9.75 -13.56 -9.84
CA LEU A 184 8.61 -13.20 -9.00
C LEU A 184 8.29 -11.74 -9.25
N LEU A 185 7.07 -11.47 -9.72
CA LEU A 185 6.58 -10.15 -10.12
C LEU A 185 5.45 -9.70 -9.20
N LEU A 186 5.58 -8.52 -8.62
CA LEU A 186 4.48 -7.80 -7.95
C LEU A 186 3.87 -6.81 -8.94
N THR A 187 2.55 -6.89 -9.13
CA THR A 187 1.76 -5.90 -9.86
C THR A 187 0.88 -5.13 -8.89
N VAL A 188 1.01 -3.81 -8.89
CA VAL A 188 0.17 -2.88 -8.14
C VAL A 188 -0.77 -2.20 -9.11
N THR A 189 -2.07 -2.37 -8.94
CA THR A 189 -3.11 -1.80 -9.81
C THR A 189 -3.89 -0.75 -9.05
N GLY A 190 -3.92 0.48 -9.57
CA GLY A 190 -4.74 1.56 -9.06
C GLY A 190 -6.21 1.40 -9.48
N LEU A 191 -7.12 1.66 -8.55
CA LEU A 191 -8.57 1.62 -8.79
C LEU A 191 -9.18 2.95 -8.36
N LEU A 192 -10.16 3.44 -9.14
CA LEU A 192 -11.02 4.57 -8.79
C LEU A 192 -12.47 4.23 -9.17
N GLY A 193 -13.33 4.16 -8.19
CA GLY A 193 -14.72 3.71 -8.40
C GLY A 193 -14.80 2.32 -9.03
N GLY A 194 -13.89 1.43 -8.68
CA GLY A 194 -13.78 0.07 -9.22
C GLY A 194 -13.22 -0.02 -10.64
N LYS A 195 -12.76 1.08 -11.23
CA LYS A 195 -12.12 1.09 -12.56
C LYS A 195 -10.61 1.21 -12.43
N VAL A 196 -9.88 0.45 -13.23
CA VAL A 196 -8.42 0.52 -13.30
C VAL A 196 -7.98 1.89 -13.80
N THR A 197 -7.09 2.55 -13.06
CA THR A 197 -6.46 3.83 -13.43
C THR A 197 -5.09 3.63 -14.06
N GLY A 198 -4.37 2.62 -13.61
CA GLY A 198 -3.04 2.25 -14.08
C GLY A 198 -2.51 1.04 -13.35
N SER A 199 -1.34 0.57 -13.74
CA SER A 199 -0.62 -0.49 -13.03
C SER A 199 0.88 -0.24 -13.02
N LYS A 200 1.54 -0.74 -11.98
CA LYS A 200 2.99 -0.72 -11.78
C LYS A 200 3.48 -2.12 -11.50
N GLU A 201 4.53 -2.53 -12.18
CA GLU A 201 5.16 -3.83 -12.01
C GLU A 201 6.54 -3.69 -11.37
N VAL A 202 6.85 -4.59 -10.46
CA VAL A 202 8.13 -4.69 -9.76
C VAL A 202 8.57 -6.13 -9.70
N LYS A 203 9.75 -6.43 -10.23
CA LYS A 203 10.37 -7.74 -10.06
C LYS A 203 11.02 -7.83 -8.69
N LEU A 204 10.46 -8.65 -7.83
CA LEU A 204 11.00 -8.96 -6.51
C LEU A 204 12.16 -9.95 -6.62
N VAL A 205 12.06 -10.87 -7.59
CA VAL A 205 13.12 -11.77 -8.02
C VAL A 205 13.18 -11.71 -9.55
N ASP A 206 14.37 -11.60 -10.13
CA ASP A 206 14.66 -11.58 -11.56
C ASP A 206 15.83 -12.50 -11.87
N GLY A 207 15.55 -13.71 -12.32
CA GLY A 207 16.55 -14.75 -12.51
C GLY A 207 17.24 -15.11 -11.19
N THR A 208 18.55 -14.92 -11.15
CA THR A 208 19.37 -15.15 -9.95
C THR A 208 19.53 -13.93 -9.05
N SER A 209 18.93 -12.80 -9.44
CA SER A 209 18.94 -11.55 -8.66
C SER A 209 17.63 -11.40 -7.89
N TYR A 210 17.67 -10.78 -6.74
CA TYR A 210 16.49 -10.50 -5.93
C TYR A 210 16.66 -9.18 -5.16
N ILE A 211 15.55 -8.56 -4.77
CA ILE A 211 15.56 -7.42 -3.85
C ILE A 211 16.06 -7.91 -2.49
N HIS A 212 17.12 -7.30 -1.96
CA HIS A 212 17.77 -7.66 -0.70
C HIS A 212 17.80 -6.52 0.32
N GLU A 213 17.19 -5.38 0.01
CA GLU A 213 16.95 -4.26 0.91
C GLU A 213 15.59 -3.64 0.59
N TRP A 214 14.99 -2.93 1.54
CA TRP A 214 13.74 -2.22 1.32
C TRP A 214 13.86 -1.29 0.11
N THR A 215 13.07 -1.56 -0.92
CA THR A 215 13.13 -0.89 -2.21
C THR A 215 11.89 -0.05 -2.44
N GLU A 216 12.08 1.22 -2.73
CA GLU A 216 11.00 2.14 -3.05
C GLU A 216 10.42 1.85 -4.44
N VAL A 217 9.10 1.81 -4.49
CA VAL A 217 8.31 1.68 -5.72
C VAL A 217 7.51 2.95 -5.91
N GLU A 218 7.84 3.73 -6.91
CA GLU A 218 7.12 4.95 -7.28
C GLU A 218 5.76 4.59 -7.88
N LEU A 219 4.67 5.22 -7.38
CA LEU A 219 3.28 4.91 -7.71
C LEU A 219 2.49 6.09 -8.31
N THR A 220 3.08 7.27 -8.46
CA THR A 220 2.37 8.47 -8.95
C THR A 220 1.77 8.27 -10.34
N SER A 221 2.35 7.39 -11.14
CA SER A 221 1.84 7.02 -12.47
C SER A 221 0.47 6.33 -12.44
N LEU A 222 0.01 5.86 -11.28
CA LEU A 222 -1.33 5.30 -11.12
C LEU A 222 -2.42 6.37 -11.12
N GLY A 223 -2.05 7.64 -10.92
CA GLY A 223 -2.99 8.75 -10.83
C GLY A 223 -3.86 8.69 -9.58
N GLN A 224 -5.05 9.28 -9.63
CA GLN A 224 -5.98 9.26 -8.51
C GLN A 224 -6.59 7.88 -8.32
N VAL A 225 -6.65 7.43 -7.07
CA VAL A 225 -7.19 6.12 -6.68
C VAL A 225 -8.02 6.23 -5.39
N ASP A 226 -8.93 5.28 -5.20
CA ASP A 226 -9.61 5.01 -3.92
C ASP A 226 -9.20 3.64 -3.34
N ALA A 227 -8.52 2.83 -4.16
CA ALA A 227 -7.92 1.56 -3.73
C ALA A 227 -6.73 1.17 -4.60
N LEU A 228 -5.86 0.35 -4.04
CA LEU A 228 -4.83 -0.39 -4.76
C LEU A 228 -5.14 -1.89 -4.66
N ASN A 229 -5.00 -2.59 -5.78
CA ASN A 229 -5.07 -4.04 -5.81
C ASN A 229 -3.68 -4.61 -6.10
N LEU A 230 -3.31 -5.66 -5.37
CA LEU A 230 -2.00 -6.29 -5.46
C LEU A 230 -2.13 -7.67 -6.07
N HIS A 231 -1.16 -8.04 -6.90
CA HIS A 231 -1.07 -9.38 -7.47
C HIS A 231 0.40 -9.82 -7.56
N LEU A 232 0.67 -11.07 -7.16
CA LEU A 232 1.97 -11.71 -7.32
C LEU A 232 1.89 -12.81 -8.37
N ALA A 233 2.80 -12.78 -9.31
CA ALA A 233 2.95 -13.80 -10.33
C ALA A 233 4.37 -14.34 -10.36
N SER A 234 4.52 -15.65 -10.56
CA SER A 234 5.82 -16.27 -10.78
C SER A 234 5.84 -17.07 -12.08
N SER A 235 7.02 -17.16 -12.70
CA SER A 235 7.26 -18.09 -13.82
C SER A 235 7.03 -19.55 -13.44
N ARG A 236 7.07 -19.87 -12.13
CA ARG A 236 6.95 -21.22 -11.60
C ARG A 236 5.74 -21.34 -10.67
N ALA A 237 4.89 -22.32 -10.96
CA ALA A 237 3.64 -22.53 -10.22
C ALA A 237 3.84 -22.99 -8.76
N ASP A 238 4.99 -23.59 -8.45
CA ASP A 238 5.37 -24.07 -7.11
C ASP A 238 6.09 -23.01 -6.27
N PHE A 239 6.29 -21.79 -6.79
CA PHE A 239 7.01 -20.73 -6.10
C PHE A 239 6.13 -20.02 -5.03
N PRO A 240 6.69 -19.71 -3.85
CA PRO A 240 5.93 -19.03 -2.81
C PRO A 240 5.61 -17.57 -3.20
N LEU A 241 4.33 -17.22 -3.25
CA LEU A 241 3.84 -15.88 -3.64
C LEU A 241 3.69 -14.99 -2.40
N TYR A 242 4.80 -14.49 -1.89
CA TYR A 242 4.86 -13.61 -0.71
C TYR A 242 5.74 -12.39 -0.99
N CYS A 243 5.37 -11.25 -0.40
CA CYS A 243 6.25 -10.09 -0.27
C CYS A 243 5.95 -9.31 1.01
N CYS A 244 6.88 -8.44 1.40
CA CYS A 244 6.71 -7.48 2.47
C CYS A 244 6.41 -6.11 1.88
N LEU A 245 5.57 -5.33 2.56
CA LEU A 245 5.17 -3.97 2.20
C LEU A 245 5.34 -3.08 3.43
N ASP A 246 5.87 -1.88 3.23
CA ASP A 246 5.99 -0.88 4.30
C ASP A 246 5.96 0.54 3.73
N ASP A 247 5.78 1.53 4.61
CA ASP A 247 5.91 2.96 4.38
C ASP A 247 5.25 3.42 3.07
N MET A 248 3.92 3.30 3.01
CA MET A 248 3.16 3.77 1.86
C MET A 248 2.91 5.27 1.93
N GLY A 249 3.44 6.00 0.95
CA GLY A 249 3.22 7.42 0.74
C GLY A 249 2.03 7.69 -0.17
N TYR A 250 1.20 8.65 0.20
CA TYR A 250 0.16 9.18 -0.68
C TYR A 250 -0.16 10.63 -0.34
N HIS A 251 -0.71 11.36 -1.30
CA HIS A 251 -1.19 12.71 -1.07
C HIS A 251 -2.64 12.89 -1.53
N TYR A 252 -3.30 13.86 -0.94
CA TYR A 252 -4.60 14.33 -1.34
C TYR A 252 -4.71 15.85 -1.16
N ILE A 253 -5.67 16.44 -1.85
CA ILE A 253 -5.94 17.88 -1.78
C ILE A 253 -7.20 18.07 -0.94
N GLU A 254 -7.07 18.78 0.18
CA GLU A 254 -8.20 19.26 0.96
C GLU A 254 -8.63 20.63 0.48
N VAL A 255 -9.92 20.79 0.20
CA VAL A 255 -10.51 22.05 -0.21
C VAL A 255 -11.44 22.53 0.91
N TYR A 256 -11.07 23.64 1.56
CA TYR A 256 -11.93 24.32 2.53
C TYR A 256 -12.66 25.48 1.86
N GLN A 257 -13.98 25.48 2.02
CA GLN A 257 -14.86 26.55 1.56
C GLN A 257 -15.12 27.58 2.65
#